data_ebe9ef92bda741bf7b8c4b9b82c60aec
#
_entry.id   ebe9ef92bda741bf7b8c4b9b82c60aec
#
_cell.length_a   1.000
_cell.length_b   1.000
_cell.length_c   1.000
_cell.angle_alpha   90.00
_cell.angle_beta   90.00
_cell.angle_gamma   90.00
#
_symmetry.space_group_name_H-M   'P 1'
#
loop_
_entity.id
_entity.type
_entity.pdbx_description
1 polymer ?
#
loop_
_entity_poly.entity_id
_entity_poly.type
_entity_poly.pdbx_seq_one_letter_code
_entity_poly.pdbx_strand_id
1 'polypeptide(L)'
;RVEESGIVQLDLSALLRERTLRELDLAPQLWQGLAIREQEFRSWLKDLDVTPFEGADVALHCSAEAILPEWVWMLVTSRLMGVARSVHDCAPKALQGAVLARIAEELDPAEYADQRVVVKGCGLTSGAGPAMRIVERLHPHVKSLMFGEPCSTVPVYKSR
;
A
#
# COMPACT_ATOMS: atom_id res chain seq x y z
N ARG A 1 21.27 -3.86 -19.85
CA ARG A 1 22.60 -3.50 -19.24
C ARG A 1 22.63 -3.68 -17.72
N VAL A 2 21.48 -3.74 -17.04
CA VAL A 2 21.43 -4.02 -15.60
C VAL A 2 21.69 -5.51 -15.32
N GLU A 3 21.33 -6.37 -16.23
CA GLU A 3 21.55 -7.83 -16.14
C GLU A 3 23.02 -8.23 -16.11
N GLU A 4 23.90 -7.46 -16.76
CA GLU A 4 25.35 -7.74 -16.79
C GLU A 4 26.06 -7.43 -15.47
N SER A 5 25.48 -6.59 -14.60
CA SER A 5 26.13 -6.20 -13.34
C SER A 5 25.77 -7.09 -12.15
N GLY A 6 24.81 -7.99 -12.30
CA GLY A 6 24.25 -8.79 -11.22
C GLY A 6 23.56 -7.94 -10.13
N ILE A 7 23.13 -6.73 -10.49
CA ILE A 7 22.41 -5.81 -9.62
C ILE A 7 20.96 -5.74 -10.07
N VAL A 8 20.05 -6.04 -9.16
CA VAL A 8 18.60 -5.90 -9.36
C VAL A 8 18.14 -4.57 -8.78
N GLN A 9 17.42 -3.78 -9.57
CA GLN A 9 16.82 -2.54 -9.12
C GLN A 9 15.37 -2.76 -8.70
N LEU A 10 15.03 -2.34 -7.50
CA LEU A 10 13.67 -2.30 -6.98
C LEU A 10 13.22 -0.84 -6.90
N ASP A 11 12.50 -0.37 -7.92
CA ASP A 11 12.05 1.00 -8.05
C ASP A 11 10.63 1.15 -7.48
N LEU A 12 10.54 1.70 -6.26
CA LEU A 12 9.25 1.92 -5.57
C LEU A 12 8.36 2.91 -6.31
N SER A 13 8.95 3.92 -6.95
CA SER A 13 8.17 4.90 -7.72
C SER A 13 7.54 4.26 -8.95
N ALA A 14 8.26 3.37 -9.63
CA ALA A 14 7.75 2.62 -10.77
C ALA A 14 6.60 1.70 -10.37
N LEU A 15 6.74 0.97 -9.26
CA LEU A 15 5.70 0.09 -8.73
C LEU A 15 4.43 0.87 -8.37
N LEU A 16 4.57 2.06 -7.78
CA LEU A 16 3.44 2.90 -7.41
C LEU A 16 2.72 3.48 -8.64
N ARG A 17 3.44 3.85 -9.71
CA ARG A 17 2.85 4.38 -10.95
C ARG A 17 1.91 3.40 -11.65
N GLU A 18 2.10 2.10 -11.46
CA GLU A 18 1.23 1.05 -12.01
C GLU A 18 -0.04 0.81 -11.19
N ARG A 19 -0.21 1.53 -10.08
CA ARG A 19 -1.34 1.37 -9.16
C ARG A 19 -2.34 2.51 -9.35
N THR A 20 -3.62 2.16 -9.27
CA THR A 20 -4.72 3.11 -9.24
C THR A 20 -5.11 3.34 -7.79
N LEU A 21 -4.97 4.58 -7.32
CA LEU A 21 -5.29 4.97 -5.95
C LEU A 21 -6.65 5.65 -5.91
N ARG A 22 -7.50 5.23 -4.99
CA ARG A 22 -8.84 5.78 -4.75
C ARG A 22 -9.07 5.97 -3.27
N GLU A 23 -10.06 6.77 -2.94
CA GLU A 23 -10.54 6.93 -1.57
C GLU A 23 -12.03 6.67 -1.47
N LEU A 24 -12.45 6.19 -0.31
CA LEU A 24 -13.85 6.10 0.08
C LEU A 24 -14.00 6.69 1.48
N ASP A 25 -14.63 7.87 1.53
CA ASP A 25 -14.90 8.57 2.77
C ASP A 25 -16.29 8.21 3.29
N LEU A 26 -16.35 7.75 4.53
CA LEU A 26 -17.60 7.37 5.19
C LEU A 26 -18.31 8.53 5.89
N ALA A 27 -17.68 9.69 5.99
CA ALA A 27 -18.26 10.86 6.65
C ALA A 27 -19.65 11.27 6.10
N PRO A 28 -19.90 11.23 4.77
CA PRO A 28 -21.22 11.54 4.22
C PRO A 28 -22.34 10.58 4.67
N GLN A 29 -21.98 9.41 5.19
CA GLN A 29 -22.95 8.39 5.63
C GLN A 29 -23.29 8.50 7.12
N LEU A 30 -22.70 9.45 7.81
CA LEU A 30 -23.00 9.70 9.22
C LEU A 30 -24.34 10.41 9.40
N TRP A 31 -25.17 9.86 10.27
CA TRP A 31 -26.35 10.58 10.74
C TRP A 31 -25.93 11.75 11.64
N GLN A 32 -26.34 12.96 11.25
CA GLN A 32 -25.97 14.22 11.91
C GLN A 32 -24.44 14.40 12.13
N GLY A 33 -23.62 13.79 11.29
CA GLY A 33 -22.15 13.85 11.42
C GLY A 33 -21.58 13.11 12.63
N LEU A 34 -22.37 12.28 13.32
CA LEU A 34 -21.99 11.70 14.61
C LEU A 34 -21.94 10.17 14.62
N ALA A 35 -22.90 9.52 13.98
CA ALA A 35 -23.08 8.07 14.12
C ALA A 35 -23.58 7.40 12.85
N ILE A 36 -23.39 6.10 12.74
CA ILE A 36 -23.96 5.27 11.67
C ILE A 36 -25.30 4.69 12.15
N ARG A 37 -26.32 4.84 11.31
CA ARG A 37 -27.59 4.12 11.43
C ARG A 37 -27.49 2.85 10.57
N GLU A 38 -27.52 1.70 11.19
CA GLU A 38 -27.20 0.42 10.54
C GLU A 38 -28.04 0.16 9.30
N GLN A 39 -29.35 0.29 9.36
CA GLN A 39 -30.22 -0.02 8.21
C GLN A 39 -30.00 0.92 7.03
N GLU A 40 -29.85 2.22 7.31
CA GLU A 40 -29.58 3.23 6.29
C GLU A 40 -28.21 2.99 5.65
N PHE A 41 -27.21 2.68 6.46
CA PHE A 41 -25.86 2.37 5.99
C PHE A 41 -25.82 1.12 5.12
N ARG A 42 -26.50 0.05 5.52
CA ARG A 42 -26.60 -1.19 4.73
C ARG A 42 -27.30 -0.96 3.40
N SER A 43 -28.35 -0.14 3.37
CA SER A 43 -29.04 0.22 2.13
C SER A 43 -28.12 1.01 1.20
N TRP A 44 -27.45 2.02 1.72
CA TRP A 44 -26.47 2.79 0.95
C TRP A 44 -25.37 1.88 0.38
N LEU A 45 -24.80 1.01 1.21
CA LEU A 45 -23.70 0.13 0.78
C LEU A 45 -24.13 -0.86 -0.29
N LYS A 46 -25.36 -1.34 -0.23
CA LYS A 46 -25.94 -2.21 -1.26
C LYS A 46 -26.01 -1.51 -2.62
N ASP A 47 -26.39 -0.22 -2.61
CA ASP A 47 -26.56 0.59 -3.81
C ASP A 47 -25.26 1.30 -4.26
N LEU A 48 -24.18 1.16 -3.48
CA LEU A 48 -22.89 1.77 -3.81
C LEU A 48 -22.39 1.30 -5.16
N ASP A 49 -22.15 2.26 -6.06
CA ASP A 49 -21.41 1.99 -7.30
C ASP A 49 -19.94 1.68 -6.98
N VAL A 50 -19.54 0.45 -7.19
CA VAL A 50 -18.19 -0.02 -6.95
C VAL A 50 -17.26 0.09 -8.15
N THR A 51 -17.79 0.47 -9.31
CA THR A 51 -17.02 0.61 -10.56
C THR A 51 -15.77 1.48 -10.41
N PRO A 52 -15.80 2.62 -9.70
CA PRO A 52 -14.61 3.44 -9.51
C PRO A 52 -13.46 2.75 -8.77
N PHE A 53 -13.76 1.67 -8.07
CA PHE A 53 -12.79 0.94 -7.23
C PHE A 53 -12.22 -0.32 -7.91
N GLU A 54 -12.66 -0.64 -9.12
CA GLU A 54 -12.16 -1.81 -9.85
C GLU A 54 -10.64 -1.77 -10.01
N GLY A 55 -9.96 -2.79 -9.48
CA GLY A 55 -8.51 -2.91 -9.54
C GLY A 55 -7.73 -1.83 -8.78
N ALA A 56 -8.40 -0.98 -8.01
CA ALA A 56 -7.80 0.10 -7.26
C ALA A 56 -7.32 -0.32 -5.86
N ASP A 57 -6.33 0.40 -5.37
CA ASP A 57 -5.99 0.41 -3.95
C ASP A 57 -6.79 1.55 -3.29
N VAL A 58 -7.56 1.22 -2.27
CA VAL A 58 -8.55 2.12 -1.69
C VAL A 58 -8.16 2.54 -0.28
N ALA A 59 -8.08 3.85 -0.05
CA ALA A 59 -8.07 4.41 1.30
C ALA A 59 -9.51 4.48 1.81
N LEU A 60 -9.85 3.62 2.73
CA LEU A 60 -11.13 3.65 3.43
C LEU A 60 -10.96 4.46 4.72
N HIS A 61 -11.67 5.56 4.82
CA HIS A 61 -11.50 6.48 5.94
C HIS A 61 -12.80 7.20 6.32
N CYS A 62 -12.76 7.92 7.40
CA CYS A 62 -13.80 8.86 7.79
C CYS A 62 -13.16 10.21 8.06
N SER A 63 -13.52 11.23 7.28
CA SER A 63 -12.97 12.58 7.43
C SER A 63 -13.59 13.37 8.59
N ALA A 64 -14.69 12.88 9.18
CA ALA A 64 -15.32 13.46 10.35
C ALA A 64 -14.68 12.92 11.65
N GLU A 65 -14.73 13.72 12.72
CA GLU A 65 -14.35 13.28 14.06
C GLU A 65 -15.46 12.41 14.68
N ALA A 66 -15.60 11.19 14.18
CA ALA A 66 -16.58 10.23 14.67
C ALA A 66 -15.91 8.86 14.87
N ILE A 67 -16.31 8.18 15.93
CA ILE A 67 -15.87 6.80 16.19
C ILE A 67 -16.89 5.87 15.53
N LEU A 68 -16.45 5.17 14.50
CA LEU A 68 -17.26 4.18 13.81
C LEU A 68 -17.05 2.79 14.41
N PRO A 69 -18.12 2.00 14.59
CA PRO A 69 -18.00 0.61 15.01
C PRO A 69 -17.19 -0.20 13.99
N GLU A 70 -16.42 -1.18 14.46
CA GLU A 70 -15.55 -2.01 13.60
C GLU A 70 -16.33 -2.74 12.50
N TRP A 71 -17.57 -3.12 12.75
CA TRP A 71 -18.40 -3.79 11.75
C TRP A 71 -18.68 -2.94 10.51
N VAL A 72 -18.64 -1.60 10.62
CA VAL A 72 -18.77 -0.68 9.47
C VAL A 72 -17.62 -0.91 8.48
N TRP A 73 -16.40 -0.90 9.00
CA TRP A 73 -15.18 -1.14 8.21
C TRP A 73 -15.18 -2.52 7.57
N MET A 74 -15.61 -3.54 8.33
CA MET A 74 -15.74 -4.91 7.84
C MET A 74 -16.75 -5.03 6.69
N LEU A 75 -17.91 -4.39 6.82
CA LEU A 75 -18.96 -4.41 5.79
C LEU A 75 -18.47 -3.76 4.49
N VAL A 76 -17.86 -2.58 4.57
CA VAL A 76 -17.36 -1.89 3.39
C VAL A 76 -16.25 -2.69 2.72
N THR A 77 -15.30 -3.20 3.51
CA THR A 77 -14.24 -4.06 2.99
C THR A 77 -14.83 -5.28 2.30
N SER A 78 -15.81 -5.94 2.89
CA SER A 78 -16.52 -7.09 2.30
C SER A 78 -17.18 -6.73 0.97
N ARG A 79 -17.79 -5.54 0.87
CA ARG A 79 -18.42 -5.06 -0.36
C ARG A 79 -17.42 -4.83 -1.50
N LEU A 80 -16.19 -4.45 -1.14
CA LEU A 80 -15.11 -4.19 -2.11
C LEU A 80 -14.28 -5.43 -2.45
N MET A 81 -14.49 -6.56 -1.76
CA MET A 81 -13.79 -7.82 -2.07
C MET A 81 -14.13 -8.29 -3.49
N GLY A 82 -13.09 -8.67 -4.22
CA GLY A 82 -13.22 -9.07 -5.63
C GLY A 82 -13.39 -7.90 -6.62
N VAL A 83 -13.47 -6.67 -6.12
CA VAL A 83 -13.55 -5.44 -6.92
C VAL A 83 -12.26 -4.65 -6.77
N ALA A 84 -11.96 -4.18 -5.56
CA ALA A 84 -10.73 -3.47 -5.27
C ALA A 84 -9.52 -4.43 -5.22
N ARG A 85 -8.36 -3.92 -5.56
CA ARG A 85 -7.10 -4.64 -5.42
C ARG A 85 -6.69 -4.78 -3.96
N SER A 86 -6.85 -3.69 -3.20
CA SER A 86 -6.63 -3.68 -1.75
C SER A 86 -7.45 -2.59 -1.08
N VAL A 87 -7.70 -2.74 0.21
CA VAL A 87 -8.39 -1.75 1.04
C VAL A 87 -7.52 -1.47 2.27
N HIS A 88 -7.31 -0.21 2.57
CA HIS A 88 -6.45 0.25 3.64
C HIS A 88 -7.19 1.19 4.58
N ASP A 89 -7.10 0.94 5.88
CA ASP A 89 -7.57 1.84 6.93
C ASP A 89 -6.56 2.98 7.11
N CYS A 90 -6.69 4.00 6.28
CA CYS A 90 -5.81 5.16 6.32
C CYS A 90 -6.46 6.38 5.67
N ALA A 91 -5.99 7.57 6.06
CA ALA A 91 -6.31 8.79 5.33
C ALA A 91 -5.70 8.76 3.91
N PRO A 92 -6.31 9.45 2.92
CA PRO A 92 -5.83 9.46 1.54
C PRO A 92 -4.35 9.81 1.38
N LYS A 93 -3.85 10.75 2.19
CA LYS A 93 -2.43 11.17 2.19
C LYS A 93 -1.45 10.05 2.60
N ALA A 94 -1.93 9.04 3.33
CA ALA A 94 -1.12 7.91 3.79
C ALA A 94 -1.22 6.69 2.85
N LEU A 95 -2.08 6.72 1.83
CA LEU A 95 -2.36 5.58 0.98
C LEU A 95 -1.12 5.10 0.21
N GLN A 96 -0.33 6.01 -0.33
CA GLN A 96 0.90 5.65 -1.06
C GLN A 96 1.83 4.80 -0.19
N GLY A 97 2.08 5.22 1.03
CA GLY A 97 2.92 4.49 1.98
C GLY A 97 2.34 3.12 2.35
N ALA A 98 1.03 3.05 2.58
CA ALA A 98 0.34 1.80 2.88
C ALA A 98 0.40 0.81 1.71
N VAL A 99 0.21 1.27 0.48
CA VAL A 99 0.30 0.46 -0.74
C VAL A 99 1.72 -0.05 -0.95
N LEU A 100 2.72 0.81 -0.81
CA LEU A 100 4.13 0.40 -0.95
C LEU A 100 4.56 -0.59 0.12
N ALA A 101 4.12 -0.42 1.36
CA ALA A 101 4.37 -1.38 2.43
C ALA A 101 3.77 -2.75 2.10
N ARG A 102 2.57 -2.79 1.58
CA ARG A 102 1.92 -4.03 1.16
C ARG A 102 2.64 -4.68 -0.03
N ILE A 103 3.05 -3.89 -1.03
CA ILE A 103 3.87 -4.39 -2.15
C ILE A 103 5.15 -5.04 -1.61
N ALA A 104 5.82 -4.38 -0.66
CA ALA A 104 7.03 -4.92 -0.05
C ALA A 104 6.78 -6.25 0.67
N GLU A 105 5.68 -6.39 1.40
CA GLU A 105 5.29 -7.62 2.09
C GLU A 105 4.95 -8.76 1.11
N GLU A 106 4.44 -8.44 -0.07
CA GLU A 106 4.02 -9.39 -1.11
C GLU A 106 5.16 -9.75 -2.08
N LEU A 107 6.35 -9.13 -1.98
CA LEU A 107 7.50 -9.51 -2.80
C LEU A 107 7.84 -10.98 -2.59
N ASP A 108 8.11 -11.69 -3.68
CA ASP A 108 8.64 -13.05 -3.61
C ASP A 108 10.15 -13.00 -3.36
N PRO A 109 10.64 -13.41 -2.18
CA PRO A 109 12.06 -13.37 -1.89
C PRO A 109 12.91 -14.26 -2.81
N ALA A 110 12.30 -15.30 -3.39
CA ALA A 110 13.00 -16.21 -4.30
C ALA A 110 13.51 -15.51 -5.57
N GLU A 111 12.80 -14.48 -6.04
CA GLU A 111 13.21 -13.67 -7.18
C GLU A 111 14.48 -12.85 -6.92
N TYR A 112 14.80 -12.64 -5.64
CA TYR A 112 15.94 -11.82 -5.20
C TYR A 112 17.06 -12.66 -4.55
N ALA A 113 16.90 -13.98 -4.51
CA ALA A 113 17.84 -14.87 -3.85
C ALA A 113 19.26 -14.69 -4.40
N ASP A 114 20.23 -14.49 -3.49
CA ASP A 114 21.64 -14.28 -3.81
C ASP A 114 21.95 -13.07 -4.72
N GLN A 115 20.96 -12.19 -4.91
CA GLN A 115 21.13 -10.99 -5.73
C GLN A 115 21.66 -9.80 -4.91
N ARG A 116 22.26 -8.86 -5.63
CA ARG A 116 22.58 -7.53 -5.11
C ARG A 116 21.41 -6.61 -5.44
N VAL A 117 20.68 -6.13 -4.43
CA VAL A 117 19.46 -5.35 -4.63
C VAL A 117 19.70 -3.88 -4.29
N VAL A 118 19.33 -3.00 -5.21
CA VAL A 118 19.29 -1.55 -5.00
C VAL A 118 17.83 -1.11 -4.93
N VAL A 119 17.42 -0.59 -3.79
CA VAL A 119 16.09 -0.01 -3.60
C VAL A 119 16.14 1.47 -3.98
N LYS A 120 15.28 1.86 -4.90
CA LYS A 120 15.10 3.25 -5.35
C LYS A 120 13.74 3.76 -4.92
N GLY A 121 13.66 5.02 -4.55
CA GLY A 121 12.40 5.61 -4.08
C GLY A 121 12.50 7.10 -3.83
N CYS A 122 13.42 7.78 -4.53
CA CYS A 122 13.58 9.22 -4.40
C CYS A 122 12.30 9.97 -4.76
N GLY A 123 11.91 10.92 -3.93
CA GLY A 123 10.74 11.77 -4.13
C GLY A 123 9.43 11.19 -3.59
N LEU A 124 9.44 9.99 -3.02
CA LEU A 124 8.26 9.46 -2.32
C LEU A 124 8.20 10.03 -0.90
N THR A 125 7.08 10.64 -0.57
CA THR A 125 6.80 11.20 0.76
C THR A 125 6.12 10.19 1.69
N SER A 126 6.29 8.90 1.41
CA SER A 126 5.58 7.81 2.08
C SER A 126 6.18 7.36 3.41
N GLY A 127 7.21 8.06 3.90
CA GLY A 127 7.92 7.70 5.12
C GLY A 127 8.84 6.49 4.97
N ALA A 128 9.42 6.03 6.08
CA ALA A 128 10.39 4.94 6.10
C ALA A 128 9.76 3.52 6.07
N GLY A 129 8.46 3.42 6.33
CA GLY A 129 7.76 2.14 6.48
C GLY A 129 7.97 1.16 5.32
N PRO A 130 7.76 1.54 4.06
CA PRO A 130 7.97 0.66 2.92
C PRO A 130 9.40 0.14 2.82
N ALA A 131 10.40 1.00 3.02
CA ALA A 131 11.82 0.60 2.99
C ALA A 131 12.15 -0.40 4.10
N MET A 132 11.61 -0.21 5.29
CA MET A 132 11.77 -1.14 6.42
C MET A 132 11.16 -2.50 6.10
N ARG A 133 9.99 -2.56 5.49
CA ARG A 133 9.33 -3.81 5.07
C ARG A 133 10.13 -4.55 4.01
N ILE A 134 10.76 -3.84 3.08
CA ILE A 134 11.67 -4.45 2.11
C ILE A 134 12.84 -5.13 2.80
N VAL A 135 13.45 -4.47 3.79
CA VAL A 135 14.53 -5.07 4.57
C VAL A 135 14.05 -6.34 5.29
N GLU A 136 12.93 -6.27 5.99
CA GLU A 136 12.35 -7.44 6.68
C GLU A 136 12.10 -8.60 5.71
N ARG A 137 11.61 -8.31 4.52
CA ARG A 137 11.24 -9.32 3.53
C ARG A 137 12.43 -9.95 2.82
N LEU A 138 13.43 -9.14 2.45
CA LEU A 138 14.50 -9.56 1.56
C LEU A 138 15.82 -9.90 2.27
N HIS A 139 16.07 -9.30 3.45
CA HIS A 139 17.34 -9.46 4.18
C HIS A 139 17.86 -10.90 4.28
N PRO A 140 17.04 -11.91 4.61
CA PRO A 140 17.53 -13.28 4.75
C PRO A 140 17.94 -13.95 3.43
N HIS A 141 17.57 -13.36 2.30
CA HIS A 141 17.65 -14.02 0.99
C HIS A 141 18.67 -13.37 0.04
N VAL A 142 18.96 -12.08 0.20
CA VAL A 142 19.79 -11.33 -0.74
C VAL A 142 21.26 -11.37 -0.38
N LYS A 143 22.12 -11.21 -1.39
CA LYS A 143 23.56 -11.06 -1.20
C LYS A 143 23.92 -9.70 -0.60
N SER A 144 23.26 -8.64 -1.06
CA SER A 144 23.41 -7.31 -0.50
C SER A 144 22.16 -6.46 -0.75
N LEU A 145 21.96 -5.48 0.11
CA LEU A 145 20.88 -4.51 0.02
C LEU A 145 21.45 -3.10 0.12
N MET A 146 21.10 -2.27 -0.80
CA MET A 146 21.54 -0.86 -0.90
C MET A 146 20.33 0.03 -1.15
N PHE A 147 20.42 1.29 -0.76
CA PHE A 147 19.39 2.30 -1.01
C PHE A 147 19.98 3.48 -1.78
N GLY A 148 19.25 3.96 -2.78
CA GLY A 148 19.60 5.15 -3.55
C GLY A 148 19.70 4.90 -5.05
N GLU A 149 20.26 5.85 -5.77
CA GLU A 149 20.54 5.69 -7.19
C GLU A 149 21.83 4.87 -7.40
N PRO A 150 21.95 4.11 -8.51
CA PRO A 150 23.11 3.26 -8.75
C PRO A 150 24.47 3.98 -8.69
N CYS A 151 24.49 5.29 -8.96
CA CYS A 151 25.69 6.12 -8.88
C CYS A 151 25.99 6.67 -7.48
N SER A 152 25.03 6.57 -6.55
CA SER A 152 25.15 7.10 -5.18
C SER A 152 24.30 6.28 -4.22
N THR A 153 24.72 5.05 -3.96
CA THR A 153 24.02 4.13 -3.07
C THR A 153 24.59 4.15 -1.66
N VAL A 154 23.69 3.98 -0.68
CA VAL A 154 24.04 3.73 0.72
C VAL A 154 23.90 2.23 0.98
N PRO A 155 24.99 1.53 1.38
CA PRO A 155 24.90 0.13 1.79
C PRO A 155 24.03 -0.01 3.04
N VAL A 156 23.11 -0.97 3.01
CA VAL A 156 22.23 -1.31 4.15
C VAL A 156 22.63 -2.66 4.73
N TYR A 157 22.91 -3.64 3.87
CA TYR A 157 23.25 -5.01 4.28
C TYR A 157 24.15 -5.68 3.24
N LYS A 158 25.02 -6.54 3.73
CA LYS A 158 25.84 -7.45 2.92
C LYS A 158 25.99 -8.77 3.65
N SER A 159 25.67 -9.88 2.99
CA SER A 159 25.94 -11.21 3.51
C SER A 159 27.45 -11.43 3.69
N ARG A 160 27.82 -12.17 4.71
CA ARG A 160 29.22 -12.58 4.94
C ARG A 160 29.65 -13.69 4.00
#